data_810d31f87b726fbbffb26a0e2bb2920e
#
_entry.id   810d31f87b726fbbffb26a0e2bb2920e
#
_cell.length_a   1.000
_cell.length_b   1.000
_cell.length_c   1.000
_cell.angle_alpha   90.00
_cell.angle_beta   90.00
_cell.angle_gamma   90.00
#
_symmetry.space_group_name_H-M   'P 1'
#
loop_
_entity.id
_entity.type
_entity.pdbx_description
1 polymer ?
#
loop_
_entity_poly.entity_id
_entity_poly.type
_entity_poly.pdbx_seq_one_letter_code
_entity_poly.pdbx_strand_id
1 'polypeptide(L)'
;MLRSLVGSEMCIRDSNGIDPEIAKKRPNFENLTPIFPNERMHMEANNSISMRMLDLLAPVGKGARGMIVSPPKAGKTTLLKNIALSVQKNNPEMHLIILLIDERPEEVTDIKETVTQKNTEVIYSTFDETPEHHKRVSEMVIERAKRFVEHGQDVIILLDSITRLARAYNLTVAPSGRTLSGGLDPASLHMPKRFFGAARNMREGGSLTILATALVDTGSKMDDVVYEEFKGTGNMELILSRKMQEHRIFPAIDIAKSGTRREDLLLNPDELDAVRIIRHSLNSLRNEEATDTLISLFKRTKNNQELVNKILTKKAL
;
A
#
# COMPACT_ATOMS: atom_id res chain seq x y z
N MET A 1 -8.04 -20.46 -14.19
CA MET A 1 -8.88 -20.02 -13.05
C MET A 1 -9.82 -18.85 -13.38
N LEU A 2 -9.49 -17.92 -14.27
CA LEU A 2 -10.38 -16.81 -14.66
C LEU A 2 -11.68 -17.24 -15.37
N ARG A 3 -11.74 -18.40 -16.01
CA ARG A 3 -12.95 -18.91 -16.69
C ARG A 3 -14.08 -19.32 -15.73
N SER A 4 -13.81 -19.63 -14.47
CA SER A 4 -14.83 -20.01 -13.48
C SER A 4 -15.45 -18.80 -12.78
N LEU A 5 -14.87 -17.61 -12.87
CA LEU A 5 -15.39 -16.39 -12.26
C LEU A 5 -16.36 -15.60 -13.16
N VAL A 6 -16.52 -16.02 -14.41
CA VAL A 6 -17.34 -15.31 -15.43
C VAL A 6 -18.74 -15.89 -15.57
N GLY A 7 -19.16 -16.78 -14.72
CA GLY A 7 -20.30 -17.63 -15.05
C GLY A 7 -21.53 -17.61 -14.17
N SER A 8 -21.78 -16.66 -13.30
CA SER A 8 -23.11 -16.40 -12.77
C SER A 8 -23.07 -15.46 -11.53
N GLU A 9 -24.15 -14.74 -11.30
CA GLU A 9 -24.42 -14.06 -10.00
C GLU A 9 -24.23 -14.98 -8.78
N MET A 10 -24.30 -16.29 -8.98
CA MET A 10 -24.08 -17.32 -7.98
C MET A 10 -22.63 -17.40 -7.52
N CYS A 11 -21.64 -17.21 -8.42
CA CYS A 11 -20.21 -17.19 -8.04
C CYS A 11 -19.83 -15.93 -7.24
N ILE A 12 -20.53 -14.83 -7.43
CA ILE A 12 -20.37 -13.61 -6.62
C ILE A 12 -21.04 -13.79 -5.24
N ARG A 13 -22.07 -14.60 -5.14
CA ARG A 13 -22.78 -14.92 -3.90
C ARG A 13 -22.10 -16.01 -3.09
N ASP A 14 -21.47 -16.98 -3.75
CA ASP A 14 -20.57 -17.97 -3.15
C ASP A 14 -19.17 -17.37 -2.98
N SER A 15 -19.13 -16.24 -2.30
CA SER A 15 -17.94 -15.45 -2.19
C SER A 15 -16.89 -16.15 -1.34
N ASN A 16 -15.77 -16.46 -1.97
CA ASN A 16 -14.56 -16.94 -1.30
C ASN A 16 -14.66 -18.34 -0.68
N GLY A 17 -15.52 -19.22 -1.20
CA GLY A 17 -15.68 -20.60 -0.73
C GLY A 17 -16.47 -20.75 0.56
N ILE A 18 -17.24 -19.73 0.94
CA ILE A 18 -18.11 -19.75 2.10
C ILE A 18 -19.50 -20.29 1.70
N ASP A 19 -20.12 -21.06 2.60
CA ASP A 19 -21.46 -21.59 2.39
C ASP A 19 -22.46 -20.49 2.01
N PRO A 20 -23.26 -20.65 0.94
CA PRO A 20 -24.22 -19.66 0.48
C PRO A 20 -25.21 -19.17 1.54
N GLU A 21 -25.65 -20.04 2.46
CA GLU A 21 -26.59 -19.67 3.54
C GLU A 21 -25.92 -18.78 4.60
N ILE A 22 -24.63 -18.97 4.83
CA ILE A 22 -23.81 -18.08 5.68
C ILE A 22 -23.57 -16.76 4.96
N ALA A 23 -23.22 -16.83 3.67
CA ALA A 23 -22.95 -15.65 2.86
C ALA A 23 -24.16 -14.71 2.73
N LYS A 24 -25.38 -15.22 2.75
CA LYS A 24 -26.63 -14.41 2.73
C LYS A 24 -26.81 -13.56 3.99
N LYS A 25 -26.28 -13.99 5.12
CA LYS A 25 -26.45 -13.32 6.44
C LYS A 25 -25.40 -12.25 6.72
N ARG A 26 -24.36 -12.12 5.86
CA ARG A 26 -23.29 -11.12 6.04
C ARG A 26 -23.85 -9.71 5.93
N PRO A 27 -23.33 -8.74 6.73
CA PRO A 27 -23.64 -7.33 6.56
C PRO A 27 -23.10 -6.84 5.22
N ASN A 28 -23.73 -5.82 4.64
CA ASN A 28 -23.19 -5.15 3.48
C ASN A 28 -22.00 -4.27 3.90
N PHE A 29 -20.91 -4.30 3.16
CA PHE A 29 -19.69 -3.52 3.40
C PHE A 29 -19.96 -2.02 3.63
N GLU A 30 -20.86 -1.44 2.88
CA GLU A 30 -21.19 -0.01 2.99
C GLU A 30 -21.96 0.34 4.28
N ASN A 31 -22.51 -0.65 4.98
CA ASN A 31 -23.24 -0.48 6.26
C ASN A 31 -22.32 -0.65 7.48
N LEU A 32 -21.08 -1.12 7.29
CA LEU A 32 -20.12 -1.27 8.38
C LEU A 32 -19.58 0.10 8.83
N THR A 33 -19.32 0.24 10.12
CA THR A 33 -18.89 1.51 10.73
C THR A 33 -17.38 1.70 10.61
N PRO A 34 -16.88 2.65 9.78
CA PRO A 34 -15.45 2.88 9.65
C PRO A 34 -14.88 3.57 10.90
N ILE A 35 -13.71 3.10 11.34
CA ILE A 35 -12.92 3.70 12.41
C ILE A 35 -11.50 4.02 11.93
N PHE A 36 -10.77 4.84 12.69
CA PHE A 36 -9.36 5.05 12.40
C PHE A 36 -8.57 3.75 12.57
N PRO A 37 -7.52 3.52 11.73
CA PRO A 37 -6.56 2.46 11.97
C PRO A 37 -5.96 2.58 13.37
N ASN A 38 -6.21 1.61 14.24
CA ASN A 38 -5.79 1.57 15.63
C ASN A 38 -5.11 0.24 16.02
N GLU A 39 -4.96 -0.65 15.06
CA GLU A 39 -4.23 -1.91 15.19
C GLU A 39 -3.08 -1.92 14.18
N ARG A 40 -1.84 -1.91 14.69
CA ARG A 40 -0.63 -1.87 13.86
C ARG A 40 -0.38 -3.21 13.20
N MET A 41 -0.07 -3.17 11.92
CA MET A 41 0.52 -4.28 11.18
C MET A 41 2.04 -4.18 11.29
N HIS A 42 2.65 -5.01 12.13
CA HIS A 42 4.10 -5.00 12.28
C HIS A 42 4.81 -5.41 10.99
N MET A 43 5.64 -4.51 10.46
CA MET A 43 6.38 -4.72 9.22
C MET A 43 7.81 -5.18 9.45
N GLU A 44 8.32 -5.07 10.67
CA GLU A 44 9.66 -5.56 10.97
C GLU A 44 9.77 -7.07 10.74
N ALA A 45 10.51 -7.47 9.71
CA ALA A 45 10.73 -8.86 9.33
C ALA A 45 12.08 -9.05 8.62
N ASN A 46 12.63 -10.26 8.70
CA ASN A 46 13.76 -10.72 7.90
C ASN A 46 15.03 -9.82 7.95
N ASN A 47 15.26 -9.11 9.05
CA ASN A 47 16.34 -8.14 9.22
C ASN A 47 16.37 -7.04 8.13
N SER A 48 15.26 -6.82 7.45
CA SER A 48 15.15 -5.82 6.40
C SER A 48 15.12 -4.41 6.98
N ILE A 49 16.13 -3.61 6.66
CA ILE A 49 16.19 -2.20 7.09
C ILE A 49 15.00 -1.42 6.55
N SER A 50 14.58 -1.65 5.30
CA SER A 50 13.42 -0.97 4.72
C SER A 50 12.14 -1.27 5.49
N MET A 51 11.95 -2.51 5.95
CA MET A 51 10.77 -2.89 6.74
C MET A 51 10.83 -2.34 8.16
N ARG A 52 12.01 -2.30 8.76
CA ARG A 52 12.22 -1.65 10.06
C ARG A 52 11.96 -0.15 10.01
N MET A 53 12.43 0.52 8.95
CA MET A 53 12.16 1.95 8.72
C MET A 53 10.67 2.20 8.49
N LEU A 54 10.02 1.41 7.63
CA LEU A 54 8.58 1.50 7.39
C LEU A 54 7.80 1.35 8.69
N ASP A 55 8.14 0.35 9.48
CA ASP A 55 7.46 0.00 10.72
C ASP A 55 7.47 1.13 11.77
N LEU A 56 8.56 1.89 11.88
CA LEU A 56 8.68 3.01 12.82
C LEU A 56 8.28 4.36 12.22
N LEU A 57 8.70 4.65 10.97
CA LEU A 57 8.57 6.01 10.42
C LEU A 57 7.28 6.25 9.66
N ALA A 58 6.65 5.19 9.15
CA ALA A 58 5.37 5.26 8.47
C ALA A 58 4.56 3.99 8.81
N PRO A 59 4.18 3.81 10.09
CA PRO A 59 3.52 2.59 10.54
C PRO A 59 2.21 2.36 9.78
N VAL A 60 1.97 1.11 9.42
CA VAL A 60 0.77 0.69 8.71
C VAL A 60 -0.22 0.11 9.71
N GLY A 61 -1.40 0.69 9.78
CA GLY A 61 -2.50 0.13 10.57
C GLY A 61 -3.49 -0.66 9.71
N LYS A 62 -4.20 -1.62 10.29
CA LYS A 62 -5.31 -2.30 9.63
C LYS A 62 -6.35 -1.27 9.19
N GLY A 63 -6.74 -1.31 7.92
CA GLY A 63 -7.64 -0.30 7.33
C GLY A 63 -6.93 0.96 6.79
N ALA A 64 -5.61 0.98 6.75
CA ALA A 64 -4.85 2.11 6.20
C ALA A 64 -5.07 2.28 4.69
N ARG A 65 -5.09 3.54 4.26
CA ARG A 65 -4.99 3.97 2.86
C ARG A 65 -3.59 4.53 2.65
N GLY A 66 -2.65 3.65 2.29
CA GLY A 66 -1.24 4.01 2.16
C GLY A 66 -0.84 4.24 0.70
N MET A 67 -0.06 5.30 0.47
CA MET A 67 0.60 5.51 -0.80
C MET A 67 2.10 5.28 -0.70
N ILE A 68 2.63 4.51 -1.65
CA ILE A 68 4.06 4.31 -1.86
C ILE A 68 4.44 5.10 -3.10
N VAL A 69 4.95 6.29 -2.89
CA VAL A 69 5.29 7.24 -3.96
C VAL A 69 6.70 6.96 -4.46
N SER A 70 6.83 6.62 -5.73
CA SER A 70 8.10 6.15 -6.27
C SER A 70 8.43 6.78 -7.63
N PRO A 71 9.58 7.44 -7.75
CA PRO A 71 10.17 7.69 -9.06
C PRO A 71 10.65 6.38 -9.69
N PRO A 72 10.89 6.36 -11.01
CA PRO A 72 11.42 5.18 -11.70
C PRO A 72 12.76 4.72 -11.08
N LYS A 73 12.95 3.40 -10.98
CA LYS A 73 14.18 2.74 -10.49
C LYS A 73 14.54 2.97 -9.01
N ALA A 74 13.66 3.53 -8.19
CA ALA A 74 13.93 3.79 -6.77
C ALA A 74 13.76 2.57 -5.85
N GLY A 75 13.51 1.38 -6.39
CA GLY A 75 13.37 0.15 -5.60
C GLY A 75 11.92 -0.21 -5.23
N LYS A 76 10.93 0.34 -5.95
CA LYS A 76 9.49 0.09 -5.74
C LYS A 76 9.15 -1.40 -5.63
N THR A 77 9.51 -2.20 -6.63
CA THR A 77 9.17 -3.64 -6.70
C THR A 77 9.81 -4.42 -5.54
N THR A 78 11.07 -4.13 -5.21
CA THR A 78 11.74 -4.74 -4.04
C THR A 78 11.03 -4.39 -2.73
N LEU A 79 10.59 -3.14 -2.58
CA LEU A 79 9.86 -2.69 -1.40
C LEU A 79 8.52 -3.41 -1.27
N LEU A 80 7.74 -3.52 -2.36
CA LEU A 80 6.47 -4.25 -2.38
C LEU A 80 6.64 -5.73 -2.02
N LYS A 81 7.66 -6.39 -2.56
CA LYS A 81 8.00 -7.79 -2.21
C LYS A 81 8.33 -7.92 -0.73
N ASN A 82 9.13 -7.01 -0.18
CA ASN A 82 9.45 -7.02 1.25
C ASN A 82 8.22 -6.79 2.14
N ILE A 83 7.31 -5.89 1.74
CA ILE A 83 6.03 -5.69 2.44
C ILE A 83 5.20 -6.97 2.40
N ALA A 84 5.06 -7.60 1.22
CA ALA A 84 4.32 -8.85 1.07
C ALA A 84 4.88 -9.96 2.00
N LEU A 85 6.19 -10.16 1.99
CA LEU A 85 6.86 -11.14 2.86
C LEU A 85 6.71 -10.81 4.35
N SER A 86 6.72 -9.54 4.72
CA SER A 86 6.49 -9.10 6.10
C SER A 86 5.07 -9.36 6.56
N VAL A 87 4.08 -9.07 5.71
CA VAL A 87 2.67 -9.38 5.98
C VAL A 87 2.46 -10.87 6.15
N GLN A 88 2.98 -11.68 5.22
CA GLN A 88 2.90 -13.14 5.31
C GLN A 88 3.50 -13.69 6.60
N LYS A 89 4.61 -13.13 7.07
CA LYS A 89 5.31 -13.61 8.26
C LYS A 89 4.62 -13.18 9.56
N ASN A 90 4.22 -11.91 9.63
CA ASN A 90 3.76 -11.30 10.88
C ASN A 90 2.23 -11.31 11.02
N ASN A 91 1.49 -11.48 9.91
CA ASN A 91 0.02 -11.51 9.88
C ASN A 91 -0.47 -12.67 8.97
N PRO A 92 -0.14 -13.93 9.30
CA PRO A 92 -0.41 -15.09 8.43
C PRO A 92 -1.89 -15.39 8.22
N GLU A 93 -2.76 -14.88 9.09
CA GLU A 93 -4.22 -14.99 9.01
C GLU A 93 -4.84 -14.03 8.00
N MET A 94 -4.12 -12.94 7.66
CA MET A 94 -4.60 -11.89 6.78
C MET A 94 -4.61 -12.36 5.32
N HIS A 95 -5.67 -12.02 4.58
CA HIS A 95 -5.71 -12.21 3.13
C HIS A 95 -4.87 -11.15 2.43
N LEU A 96 -3.79 -11.57 1.78
CA LEU A 96 -2.93 -10.71 0.98
C LEU A 96 -3.29 -10.85 -0.50
N ILE A 97 -3.72 -9.75 -1.11
CA ILE A 97 -3.96 -9.67 -2.55
C ILE A 97 -2.94 -8.71 -3.15
N ILE A 98 -2.13 -9.20 -4.09
CA ILE A 98 -1.23 -8.36 -4.87
C ILE A 98 -1.86 -8.13 -6.23
N LEU A 99 -2.23 -6.89 -6.52
CA LEU A 99 -2.86 -6.48 -7.76
C LEU A 99 -1.89 -5.70 -8.63
N LEU A 100 -1.50 -6.30 -9.76
CA LEU A 100 -0.57 -5.73 -10.72
C LEU A 100 -1.33 -5.27 -11.96
N ILE A 101 -1.32 -3.97 -12.23
CA ILE A 101 -2.03 -3.37 -13.37
C ILE A 101 -1.03 -2.75 -14.34
N ASP A 102 -1.09 -3.19 -15.61
CA ASP A 102 -0.24 -2.72 -16.70
C ASP A 102 1.27 -2.91 -16.37
N GLU A 103 1.61 -3.98 -15.62
CA GLU A 103 2.97 -4.36 -15.30
C GLU A 103 3.52 -5.40 -16.30
N ARG A 104 4.83 -5.60 -16.28
CA ARG A 104 5.53 -6.51 -17.18
C ARG A 104 5.33 -7.96 -16.76
N PRO A 105 5.18 -8.91 -17.73
CA PRO A 105 5.02 -10.33 -17.40
C PRO A 105 6.15 -10.91 -16.53
N GLU A 106 7.40 -10.48 -16.75
CA GLU A 106 8.53 -10.90 -15.94
C GLU A 106 8.46 -10.43 -14.48
N GLU A 107 7.93 -9.21 -14.22
CA GLU A 107 7.71 -8.72 -12.87
C GLU A 107 6.58 -9.47 -12.16
N VAL A 108 5.54 -9.85 -12.92
CA VAL A 108 4.46 -10.71 -12.42
C VAL A 108 4.99 -12.08 -11.99
N THR A 109 5.83 -12.71 -12.82
CA THR A 109 6.44 -14.01 -12.52
C THR A 109 7.31 -13.93 -11.27
N ASP A 110 8.17 -12.93 -11.18
CA ASP A 110 9.09 -12.72 -10.06
C ASP A 110 8.33 -12.52 -8.71
N ILE A 111 7.20 -11.82 -8.73
CA ILE A 111 6.36 -11.66 -7.54
C ILE A 111 5.67 -12.99 -7.19
N LYS A 112 5.11 -13.72 -8.16
CA LYS A 112 4.46 -15.02 -7.93
C LYS A 112 5.40 -16.06 -7.33
N GLU A 113 6.65 -16.09 -7.77
CA GLU A 113 7.68 -17.00 -7.23
C GLU A 113 8.12 -16.60 -5.83
N THR A 114 8.04 -15.31 -5.50
CA THR A 114 8.43 -14.79 -4.19
C THR A 114 7.38 -15.05 -3.11
N VAL A 115 6.07 -14.92 -3.45
CA VAL A 115 4.96 -14.99 -2.47
C VAL A 115 4.18 -16.28 -2.67
N THR A 116 4.43 -17.27 -1.81
CA THR A 116 3.92 -18.64 -1.98
C THR A 116 2.93 -19.12 -0.90
N GLN A 117 2.56 -18.26 0.06
CA GLN A 117 1.68 -18.66 1.15
C GLN A 117 0.20 -18.82 0.73
N LYS A 118 -0.54 -19.68 1.45
CA LYS A 118 -1.90 -20.10 1.13
C LYS A 118 -2.91 -18.94 1.06
N ASN A 119 -2.78 -17.93 1.95
CA ASN A 119 -3.68 -16.78 2.01
C ASN A 119 -3.20 -15.62 1.12
N THR A 120 -2.40 -15.90 0.09
CA THR A 120 -1.85 -14.89 -0.82
C THR A 120 -2.29 -15.16 -2.24
N GLU A 121 -2.83 -14.12 -2.89
CA GLU A 121 -3.25 -14.17 -4.28
C GLU A 121 -2.51 -13.09 -5.09
N VAL A 122 -1.93 -13.46 -6.22
CA VAL A 122 -1.35 -12.51 -7.19
C VAL A 122 -2.29 -12.44 -8.39
N ILE A 123 -2.98 -11.32 -8.50
CA ILE A 123 -3.94 -11.02 -9.57
C ILE A 123 -3.32 -9.92 -10.43
N TYR A 124 -3.40 -10.06 -11.75
CA TYR A 124 -2.69 -9.16 -12.64
C TYR A 124 -3.42 -8.98 -13.98
N SER A 125 -3.09 -7.87 -14.60
CA SER A 125 -3.40 -7.56 -15.99
C SER A 125 -2.16 -6.87 -16.56
N THR A 126 -1.46 -7.57 -17.47
CA THR A 126 -0.17 -7.15 -18.02
C THR A 126 -0.32 -6.06 -19.08
N PHE A 127 0.76 -5.38 -19.44
CA PHE A 127 0.76 -4.21 -20.35
C PHE A 127 0.23 -4.51 -21.77
N ASP A 128 0.20 -5.78 -22.17
CA ASP A 128 -0.35 -6.24 -23.44
C ASP A 128 -1.87 -6.44 -23.44
N GLU A 129 -2.52 -6.30 -22.27
CA GLU A 129 -3.96 -6.36 -22.12
C GLU A 129 -4.63 -4.99 -22.37
N THR A 130 -5.93 -5.02 -22.62
CA THR A 130 -6.68 -3.78 -22.89
C THR A 130 -6.97 -2.97 -21.62
N PRO A 131 -7.16 -1.63 -21.72
CA PRO A 131 -7.59 -0.81 -20.58
C PRO A 131 -8.88 -1.29 -19.91
N GLU A 132 -9.83 -1.83 -20.68
CA GLU A 132 -11.08 -2.42 -20.16
C GLU A 132 -10.80 -3.64 -19.28
N HIS A 133 -9.80 -4.45 -19.67
CA HIS A 133 -9.37 -5.59 -18.86
C HIS A 133 -8.76 -5.15 -17.53
N HIS A 134 -7.90 -4.12 -17.55
CA HIS A 134 -7.34 -3.53 -16.31
C HIS A 134 -8.44 -3.08 -15.34
N LYS A 135 -9.45 -2.36 -15.85
CA LYS A 135 -10.61 -1.93 -15.05
C LYS A 135 -11.35 -3.12 -14.46
N ARG A 136 -11.74 -4.07 -15.30
CA ARG A 136 -12.52 -5.24 -14.88
C ARG A 136 -11.81 -6.04 -13.79
N VAL A 137 -10.51 -6.26 -13.93
CA VAL A 137 -9.70 -6.98 -12.95
C VAL A 137 -9.69 -6.21 -11.62
N SER A 138 -9.50 -4.89 -11.64
CA SER A 138 -9.50 -4.08 -10.43
C SER A 138 -10.86 -4.07 -9.72
N GLU A 139 -11.97 -3.98 -10.46
CA GLU A 139 -13.33 -4.02 -9.93
C GLU A 139 -13.64 -5.39 -9.29
N MET A 140 -13.20 -6.48 -9.90
CA MET A 140 -13.34 -7.81 -9.32
C MET A 140 -12.56 -7.97 -8.02
N VAL A 141 -11.32 -7.46 -7.96
CA VAL A 141 -10.47 -7.53 -6.76
C VAL A 141 -11.08 -6.77 -5.60
N ILE A 142 -11.55 -5.53 -5.82
CA ILE A 142 -12.12 -4.75 -4.73
C ILE A 142 -13.42 -5.38 -4.19
N GLU A 143 -14.28 -5.89 -5.07
CA GLU A 143 -15.50 -6.56 -4.65
C GLU A 143 -15.20 -7.87 -3.90
N ARG A 144 -14.19 -8.64 -4.36
CA ARG A 144 -13.72 -9.83 -3.63
C ARG A 144 -13.20 -9.47 -2.24
N ALA A 145 -12.38 -8.44 -2.12
CA ALA A 145 -11.85 -7.98 -0.84
C ALA A 145 -12.97 -7.54 0.13
N LYS A 146 -13.96 -6.78 -0.36
CA LYS A 146 -15.13 -6.41 0.44
C LYS A 146 -15.87 -7.62 1.01
N ARG A 147 -16.02 -8.71 0.20
CA ARG A 147 -16.69 -9.95 0.67
C ARG A 147 -15.93 -10.59 1.83
N PHE A 148 -14.59 -10.60 1.83
CA PHE A 148 -13.82 -11.07 2.98
C PHE A 148 -14.08 -10.23 4.23
N VAL A 149 -14.07 -8.90 4.08
CA VAL A 149 -14.32 -7.98 5.21
C VAL A 149 -15.72 -8.12 5.78
N GLU A 150 -16.73 -8.33 4.94
CA GLU A 150 -18.12 -8.61 5.38
C GLU A 150 -18.24 -9.88 6.24
N HIS A 151 -17.27 -10.78 6.16
CA HIS A 151 -17.12 -11.94 7.03
C HIS A 151 -16.18 -11.72 8.22
N GLY A 152 -15.84 -10.46 8.53
CA GLY A 152 -14.97 -10.11 9.65
C GLY A 152 -13.50 -10.42 9.44
N GLN A 153 -13.07 -10.64 8.20
CA GLN A 153 -11.68 -10.98 7.88
C GLN A 153 -10.86 -9.73 7.56
N ASP A 154 -9.57 -9.79 7.85
CA ASP A 154 -8.62 -8.75 7.51
C ASP A 154 -8.01 -8.99 6.13
N VAL A 155 -8.04 -7.96 5.28
CA VAL A 155 -7.54 -8.01 3.92
C VAL A 155 -6.54 -6.89 3.68
N ILE A 156 -5.44 -7.20 3.01
CA ILE A 156 -4.54 -6.18 2.47
C ILE A 156 -4.42 -6.33 0.96
N ILE A 157 -4.58 -5.22 0.24
CA ILE A 157 -4.30 -5.12 -1.19
C ILE A 157 -3.01 -4.32 -1.39
N LEU A 158 -2.03 -4.93 -2.04
CA LEU A 158 -0.86 -4.24 -2.57
C LEU A 158 -1.13 -3.95 -4.06
N LEU A 159 -1.39 -2.69 -4.40
CA LEU A 159 -1.70 -2.27 -5.78
C LEU A 159 -0.48 -1.66 -6.45
N ASP A 160 -0.04 -2.25 -7.54
CA ASP A 160 0.98 -1.70 -8.43
C ASP A 160 0.41 -1.51 -9.84
N SER A 161 0.00 -0.32 -10.29
CA SER A 161 -0.01 0.96 -9.59
C SER A 161 -1.35 1.68 -9.73
N ILE A 162 -1.65 2.58 -8.81
CA ILE A 162 -2.84 3.46 -8.89
C ILE A 162 -2.74 4.41 -10.09
N THR A 163 -1.52 4.83 -10.45
CA THR A 163 -1.26 5.68 -11.61
C THR A 163 -1.69 5.02 -12.90
N ARG A 164 -1.31 3.75 -13.09
CA ARG A 164 -1.68 2.98 -14.28
C ARG A 164 -3.16 2.62 -14.31
N LEU A 165 -3.75 2.37 -13.15
CA LEU A 165 -5.19 2.18 -13.03
C LEU A 165 -5.94 3.45 -13.44
N ALA A 166 -5.53 4.62 -12.97
CA ALA A 166 -6.14 5.90 -13.37
C ALA A 166 -5.99 6.15 -14.88
N ARG A 167 -4.86 5.81 -15.48
CA ARG A 167 -4.65 5.87 -16.95
C ARG A 167 -5.62 4.97 -17.71
N ALA A 168 -5.84 3.73 -17.24
CA ALA A 168 -6.78 2.81 -17.85
C ALA A 168 -8.21 3.35 -17.82
N TYR A 169 -8.62 3.94 -16.70
CA TYR A 169 -9.91 4.62 -16.62
C TYR A 169 -9.99 5.85 -17.54
N ASN A 170 -8.90 6.63 -17.67
CA ASN A 170 -8.87 7.79 -18.55
C ASN A 170 -9.05 7.44 -20.04
N LEU A 171 -8.59 6.27 -20.45
CA LEU A 171 -8.75 5.76 -21.82
C LEU A 171 -10.16 5.21 -22.10
N THR A 172 -10.92 4.88 -21.06
CA THR A 172 -12.19 4.12 -21.20
C THR A 172 -13.42 4.88 -20.71
N VAL A 173 -13.26 6.00 -20.01
CA VAL A 173 -14.38 6.83 -19.55
C VAL A 173 -14.93 7.67 -20.69
N ALA A 174 -16.24 7.88 -20.72
CA ALA A 174 -16.84 8.84 -21.62
C ALA A 174 -16.33 10.25 -21.27
N PRO A 175 -15.92 11.06 -22.26
CA PRO A 175 -15.38 12.39 -22.01
C PRO A 175 -16.37 13.28 -21.25
N SER A 176 -15.94 13.88 -20.13
CA SER A 176 -16.76 14.78 -19.32
C SER A 176 -16.85 16.21 -19.90
N GLY A 177 -16.08 16.50 -20.95
CA GLY A 177 -15.92 17.85 -21.51
C GLY A 177 -14.98 18.75 -20.70
N ARG A 178 -14.35 18.22 -19.64
CA ARG A 178 -13.34 18.92 -18.83
C ARG A 178 -12.04 18.14 -18.84
N THR A 179 -10.92 18.84 -18.79
CA THR A 179 -9.60 18.22 -18.80
C THR A 179 -8.70 18.89 -17.77
N LEU A 180 -8.12 18.07 -16.88
CA LEU A 180 -7.07 18.48 -15.97
C LEU A 180 -5.72 18.54 -16.70
N SER A 181 -4.70 19.11 -16.06
CA SER A 181 -3.34 19.12 -16.60
C SER A 181 -2.89 17.70 -16.98
N GLY A 182 -2.11 17.57 -18.04
CA GLY A 182 -1.63 16.29 -18.54
C GLY A 182 -2.66 15.44 -19.29
N GLY A 183 -3.84 15.99 -19.65
CA GLY A 183 -4.84 15.29 -20.45
C GLY A 183 -5.72 14.31 -19.65
N LEU A 184 -5.80 14.49 -18.33
CA LEU A 184 -6.62 13.66 -17.45
C LEU A 184 -8.06 14.19 -17.39
N ASP A 185 -9.04 13.34 -17.69
CA ASP A 185 -10.45 13.67 -17.47
C ASP A 185 -10.80 13.47 -15.98
N PRO A 186 -11.41 14.45 -15.29
CA PRO A 186 -11.83 14.32 -13.89
C PRO A 186 -12.71 13.11 -13.61
N ALA A 187 -13.56 12.71 -14.57
CA ALA A 187 -14.43 11.54 -14.42
C ALA A 187 -13.63 10.21 -14.32
N SER A 188 -12.43 10.16 -14.90
CA SER A 188 -11.57 8.98 -14.84
C SER A 188 -11.06 8.66 -13.43
N LEU A 189 -11.02 9.65 -12.55
CA LEU A 189 -10.54 9.50 -11.17
C LEU A 189 -11.58 8.92 -10.21
N HIS A 190 -12.86 8.96 -10.58
CA HIS A 190 -13.94 8.59 -9.67
C HIS A 190 -13.83 7.14 -9.18
N MET A 191 -13.70 6.18 -10.09
CA MET A 191 -13.62 4.76 -9.72
C MET A 191 -12.31 4.40 -9.02
N PRO A 192 -11.12 4.86 -9.48
CA PRO A 192 -9.87 4.66 -8.73
C PRO A 192 -9.90 5.29 -7.32
N LYS A 193 -10.54 6.46 -7.13
CA LYS A 193 -10.76 7.05 -5.80
C LYS A 193 -11.70 6.20 -4.94
N ARG A 194 -12.76 5.64 -5.50
CA ARG A 194 -13.63 4.68 -4.79
C ARG A 194 -12.88 3.41 -4.42
N PHE A 195 -12.05 2.87 -5.31
CA PHE A 195 -11.19 1.73 -5.02
C PHE A 195 -10.30 2.03 -3.81
N PHE A 196 -9.48 3.07 -3.87
CA PHE A 196 -8.54 3.43 -2.81
C PHE A 196 -9.27 3.86 -1.52
N GLY A 197 -10.38 4.58 -1.64
CA GLY A 197 -11.22 5.02 -0.52
C GLY A 197 -12.01 3.90 0.17
N ALA A 198 -12.07 2.71 -0.43
CA ALA A 198 -12.68 1.55 0.22
C ALA A 198 -11.84 1.03 1.41
N ALA A 199 -10.54 1.37 1.47
CA ALA A 199 -9.70 1.00 2.59
C ALA A 199 -10.18 1.65 3.88
N ARG A 200 -10.55 0.82 4.87
CA ARG A 200 -11.04 1.23 6.20
C ARG A 200 -10.96 0.08 7.21
N ASN A 201 -10.80 0.44 8.46
CA ASN A 201 -10.96 -0.47 9.59
C ASN A 201 -12.43 -0.43 10.05
N MET A 202 -13.00 -1.56 10.45
CA MET A 202 -14.41 -1.67 10.82
C MET A 202 -14.59 -1.94 12.31
N ARG A 203 -15.54 -1.22 12.92
CA ARG A 203 -15.88 -1.43 14.35
C ARG A 203 -16.43 -2.83 14.61
N GLU A 204 -17.17 -3.36 13.66
CA GLU A 204 -17.84 -4.67 13.76
C GLU A 204 -16.84 -5.83 13.55
N GLY A 205 -15.62 -5.56 13.15
CA GLY A 205 -14.58 -6.53 12.84
C GLY A 205 -14.26 -6.59 11.34
N GLY A 206 -13.06 -7.06 11.05
CA GLY A 206 -12.48 -7.06 9.72
C GLY A 206 -11.94 -5.70 9.29
N SER A 207 -11.00 -5.71 8.37
CA SER A 207 -10.41 -4.50 7.82
C SER A 207 -10.02 -4.67 6.36
N LEU A 208 -10.06 -3.58 5.60
CA LEU A 208 -9.49 -3.49 4.27
C LEU A 208 -8.36 -2.48 4.26
N THR A 209 -7.14 -2.94 4.13
CA THR A 209 -5.93 -2.11 3.97
C THR A 209 -5.56 -2.05 2.49
N ILE A 210 -5.25 -0.87 1.97
CA ILE A 210 -4.75 -0.73 0.60
C ILE A 210 -3.44 0.07 0.62
N LEU A 211 -2.37 -0.56 0.16
CA LEU A 211 -1.10 0.11 -0.11
C LEU A 211 -0.92 0.18 -1.63
N ALA A 212 -1.06 1.37 -2.17
CA ALA A 212 -0.98 1.61 -3.62
C ALA A 212 0.30 2.34 -3.99
N THR A 213 0.99 1.88 -5.02
CA THR A 213 2.11 2.63 -5.58
C THR A 213 1.61 3.76 -6.46
N ALA A 214 2.22 4.92 -6.33
CA ALA A 214 2.03 6.06 -7.22
C ALA A 214 3.34 6.41 -7.90
N LEU A 215 3.30 6.60 -9.21
CA LEU A 215 4.47 6.96 -10.01
C LEU A 215 4.61 8.48 -10.07
N VAL A 216 5.83 8.97 -9.84
CA VAL A 216 6.19 10.39 -9.93
C VAL A 216 7.52 10.55 -10.69
N ASP A 217 7.84 11.76 -11.11
CA ASP A 217 9.08 12.06 -11.84
C ASP A 217 9.29 11.18 -13.10
N THR A 218 8.20 10.76 -13.73
CA THR A 218 8.22 9.95 -14.97
C THR A 218 8.40 10.80 -16.23
N GLY A 219 8.33 12.12 -16.11
CA GLY A 219 8.24 13.06 -17.22
C GLY A 219 6.82 13.23 -17.76
N SER A 220 5.84 12.51 -17.21
CA SER A 220 4.42 12.62 -17.57
C SER A 220 3.67 13.52 -16.59
N LYS A 221 3.15 14.65 -17.07
CA LYS A 221 2.30 15.55 -16.26
C LYS A 221 1.03 14.86 -15.74
N MET A 222 0.53 13.86 -16.45
CA MET A 222 -0.64 13.08 -15.99
C MET A 222 -0.33 12.33 -14.69
N ASP A 223 0.86 11.74 -14.56
CA ASP A 223 1.25 10.98 -13.37
C ASP A 223 1.33 11.89 -12.13
N ASP A 224 1.89 13.09 -12.30
CA ASP A 224 1.97 14.08 -11.23
C ASP A 224 0.58 14.53 -10.78
N VAL A 225 -0.34 14.76 -11.73
CA VAL A 225 -1.74 15.10 -11.41
C VAL A 225 -2.44 13.95 -10.69
N VAL A 226 -2.26 12.70 -11.15
CA VAL A 226 -2.81 11.53 -10.45
C VAL A 226 -2.31 11.48 -9.01
N TYR A 227 -0.99 11.61 -8.80
CA TYR A 227 -0.43 11.63 -7.45
C TYR A 227 -1.08 12.70 -6.56
N GLU A 228 -1.14 13.96 -7.02
CA GLU A 228 -1.73 15.06 -6.23
C GLU A 228 -3.21 14.83 -5.91
N GLU A 229 -3.98 14.25 -6.83
CA GLU A 229 -5.39 13.92 -6.63
C GLU A 229 -5.64 12.81 -5.60
N PHE A 230 -4.68 11.91 -5.40
CA PHE A 230 -4.77 10.83 -4.41
C PHE A 230 -4.12 11.15 -3.07
N LYS A 231 -3.14 12.06 -3.03
CA LYS A 231 -2.40 12.46 -1.83
C LYS A 231 -3.32 12.87 -0.67
N GLY A 232 -4.38 13.63 -0.96
CA GLY A 232 -5.36 14.04 0.04
C GLY A 232 -6.26 12.92 0.57
N THR A 233 -6.37 11.79 -0.16
CA THR A 233 -7.23 10.66 0.20
C THR A 233 -6.53 9.69 1.14
N GLY A 234 -5.20 9.58 1.06
CA GLY A 234 -4.39 8.70 1.89
C GLY A 234 -4.27 9.16 3.34
N ASN A 235 -3.97 8.22 4.23
CA ASN A 235 -3.63 8.47 5.63
C ASN A 235 -2.22 7.97 6.00
N MET A 236 -1.49 7.41 5.06
CA MET A 236 -0.09 7.00 5.18
C MET A 236 0.62 7.27 3.85
N GLU A 237 1.82 7.81 3.89
CA GLU A 237 2.67 8.01 2.72
C GLU A 237 4.09 7.51 2.99
N LEU A 238 4.63 6.74 2.06
CA LEU A 238 6.04 6.34 2.02
C LEU A 238 6.63 6.84 0.71
N ILE A 239 7.50 7.81 0.79
CA ILE A 239 8.04 8.50 -0.38
C ILE A 239 9.47 8.03 -0.64
N LEU A 240 9.72 7.52 -1.84
CA LEU A 240 11.05 7.16 -2.31
C LEU A 240 11.69 8.35 -3.05
N SER A 241 12.98 8.56 -2.82
CA SER A 241 13.73 9.69 -3.37
C SER A 241 14.58 9.28 -4.55
N ARG A 242 14.42 9.98 -5.67
CA ARG A 242 15.29 9.83 -6.84
C ARG A 242 16.75 10.18 -6.55
N LYS A 243 16.99 11.26 -5.78
CA LYS A 243 18.35 11.67 -5.40
C LYS A 243 19.08 10.59 -4.61
N MET A 244 18.41 9.96 -3.63
CA MET A 244 19.01 8.86 -2.86
C MET A 244 19.35 7.67 -3.76
N GLN A 245 18.47 7.33 -4.70
CA GLN A 245 18.74 6.28 -5.68
C GLN A 245 19.96 6.61 -6.56
N GLU A 246 20.10 7.85 -7.03
CA GLU A 246 21.24 8.32 -7.79
C GLU A 246 22.55 8.23 -6.97
N HIS A 247 22.49 8.52 -5.67
CA HIS A 247 23.59 8.36 -4.72
C HIS A 247 23.78 6.93 -4.19
N ARG A 248 22.99 5.95 -4.68
CA ARG A 248 23.04 4.54 -4.24
C ARG A 248 22.77 4.33 -2.75
N ILE A 249 21.99 5.23 -2.13
CA ILE A 249 21.52 5.09 -0.76
C ILE A 249 20.22 4.28 -0.77
N PHE A 250 20.23 3.08 -0.15
CA PHE A 250 19.09 2.20 -0.08
C PHE A 250 18.86 1.68 1.35
N PRO A 251 17.58 1.61 1.80
CA PRO A 251 16.36 1.98 1.08
C PRO A 251 16.27 3.50 0.82
N ALA A 252 15.85 3.90 -0.39
CA ALA A 252 15.80 5.28 -0.81
C ALA A 252 14.58 6.04 -0.24
N ILE A 253 14.28 5.88 1.05
CA ILE A 253 13.11 6.44 1.73
C ILE A 253 13.39 7.88 2.16
N ASP A 254 12.57 8.82 1.70
CA ASP A 254 12.57 10.22 2.17
C ASP A 254 11.88 10.29 3.54
N ILE A 255 12.68 10.38 4.60
CA ILE A 255 12.23 10.36 5.99
C ILE A 255 11.37 11.58 6.32
N ALA A 256 11.75 12.75 5.76
CA ALA A 256 11.07 14.01 6.05
C ALA A 256 9.64 14.05 5.47
N LYS A 257 9.44 13.39 4.33
CA LYS A 257 8.16 13.38 3.63
C LYS A 257 7.31 12.14 3.91
N SER A 258 7.88 11.09 4.49
CA SER A 258 7.17 9.86 4.82
C SER A 258 6.55 9.92 6.22
N GLY A 259 5.35 9.35 6.39
CA GLY A 259 4.68 9.31 7.68
C GLY A 259 3.26 8.78 7.62
N THR A 260 2.67 8.61 8.80
CA THR A 260 1.28 8.14 8.97
C THR A 260 0.49 9.14 9.80
N ARG A 261 -0.74 9.47 9.36
CA ARG A 261 -1.66 10.27 10.16
C ARG A 261 -2.11 9.44 11.36
N ARG A 262 -2.15 10.06 12.53
CA ARG A 262 -2.52 9.40 13.78
C ARG A 262 -1.60 8.22 14.10
N GLU A 263 -0.29 8.38 13.88
CA GLU A 263 0.72 7.40 14.30
C GLU A 263 0.68 7.13 15.82
N ASP A 264 0.10 8.05 16.60
CA ASP A 264 -0.19 7.93 18.02
C ASP A 264 -1.13 6.77 18.38
N LEU A 265 -1.95 6.29 17.43
CA LEU A 265 -2.80 5.11 17.61
C LEU A 265 -2.09 3.78 17.30
N LEU A 266 -0.91 3.84 16.67
CA LEU A 266 -0.19 2.68 16.13
C LEU A 266 1.15 2.42 16.83
N LEU A 267 1.80 3.47 17.32
CA LEU A 267 3.07 3.39 18.03
C LEU A 267 2.84 3.49 19.54
N ASN A 268 3.63 2.75 20.29
CA ASN A 268 3.64 2.91 21.75
C ASN A 268 4.36 4.23 22.16
N PRO A 269 4.23 4.70 23.41
CA PRO A 269 4.84 5.96 23.84
C PRO A 269 6.34 6.05 23.61
N ASP A 270 7.09 4.99 23.88
CA ASP A 270 8.55 4.95 23.71
C ASP A 270 8.94 5.04 22.23
N GLU A 271 8.21 4.34 21.35
CA GLU A 271 8.40 4.43 19.90
C GLU A 271 8.09 5.83 19.38
N LEU A 272 6.99 6.46 19.84
CA LEU A 272 6.62 7.83 19.47
C LEU A 272 7.71 8.82 19.85
N ASP A 273 8.22 8.73 21.06
CA ASP A 273 9.27 9.63 21.54
C ASP A 273 10.59 9.40 20.78
N ALA A 274 10.94 8.15 20.51
CA ALA A 274 12.11 7.83 19.69
C ALA A 274 11.98 8.38 18.25
N VAL A 275 10.81 8.22 17.61
CA VAL A 275 10.55 8.75 16.27
C VAL A 275 10.61 10.28 16.25
N ARG A 276 10.08 10.96 17.28
CA ARG A 276 10.18 12.42 17.42
C ARG A 276 11.64 12.87 17.53
N ILE A 277 12.45 12.20 18.37
CA ILE A 277 13.88 12.47 18.52
C ILE A 277 14.60 12.28 17.17
N ILE A 278 14.36 11.16 16.47
CA ILE A 278 14.94 10.90 15.14
C ILE A 278 14.61 12.07 14.19
N ARG A 279 13.33 12.39 14.03
CA ARG A 279 12.91 13.45 13.09
C ARG A 279 13.50 14.81 13.46
N HIS A 280 13.52 15.16 14.75
CA HIS A 280 14.07 16.44 15.21
C HIS A 280 15.58 16.51 14.98
N SER A 281 16.32 15.47 15.34
CA SER A 281 17.80 15.42 15.20
C SER A 281 18.25 15.44 13.74
N LEU A 282 17.47 14.87 12.82
CA LEU A 282 17.79 14.82 11.41
C LEU A 282 17.32 16.05 10.62
N ASN A 283 16.52 16.92 11.24
CA ASN A 283 15.93 18.09 10.55
C ASN A 283 16.97 19.15 10.12
N SER A 284 18.14 19.16 10.75
CA SER A 284 19.26 20.06 10.39
C SER A 284 20.13 19.53 9.26
N LEU A 285 19.96 18.26 8.87
CA LEU A 285 20.76 17.60 7.84
C LEU A 285 20.04 17.65 6.49
N ARG A 286 20.82 17.52 5.40
CA ARG A 286 20.24 17.26 4.09
C ARG A 286 19.58 15.87 4.09
N ASN A 287 18.51 15.69 3.32
CA ASN A 287 17.73 14.44 3.29
C ASN A 287 18.60 13.19 3.05
N GLU A 288 19.59 13.29 2.18
CA GLU A 288 20.51 12.19 1.86
C GLU A 288 21.37 11.81 3.06
N GLU A 289 21.95 12.81 3.73
CA GLU A 289 22.78 12.63 4.93
C GLU A 289 21.96 12.10 6.10
N ALA A 290 20.74 12.63 6.26
CA ALA A 290 19.80 12.18 7.29
C ALA A 290 19.45 10.70 7.10
N THR A 291 19.15 10.29 5.86
CA THR A 291 18.79 8.90 5.57
C THR A 291 19.98 7.96 5.74
N ASP A 292 21.17 8.33 5.28
CA ASP A 292 22.37 7.50 5.44
C ASP A 292 22.75 7.34 6.93
N THR A 293 22.66 8.42 7.70
CA THR A 293 22.86 8.39 9.15
C THR A 293 21.86 7.43 9.82
N LEU A 294 20.59 7.53 9.47
CA LEU A 294 19.56 6.68 10.02
C LEU A 294 19.75 5.21 9.62
N ILE A 295 20.06 4.91 8.36
CA ILE A 295 20.41 3.55 7.91
C ILE A 295 21.57 2.98 8.74
N SER A 296 22.59 3.80 9.03
CA SER A 296 23.72 3.40 9.86
C SER A 296 23.31 3.06 11.30
N LEU A 297 22.34 3.78 11.87
CA LEU A 297 21.77 3.47 13.19
C LEU A 297 20.98 2.16 13.17
N PHE A 298 20.16 1.92 12.14
CA PHE A 298 19.45 0.64 11.97
C PHE A 298 20.43 -0.54 11.85
N LYS A 299 21.53 -0.38 11.11
CA LYS A 299 22.56 -1.41 10.95
C LYS A 299 23.26 -1.78 12.26
N ARG A 300 23.34 -0.84 13.22
CA ARG A 300 23.98 -1.07 14.55
C ARG A 300 23.05 -1.69 15.58
N THR A 301 21.83 -2.04 15.20
CA THR A 301 20.80 -2.60 16.08
C THR A 301 20.15 -3.81 15.43
N LYS A 302 19.78 -4.82 16.24
CA LYS A 302 19.18 -6.06 15.75
C LYS A 302 17.71 -5.91 15.36
N ASN A 303 16.98 -5.06 16.10
CA ASN A 303 15.54 -4.84 15.93
C ASN A 303 15.15 -3.40 16.31
N ASN A 304 13.90 -3.05 16.08
CA ASN A 304 13.37 -1.71 16.37
C ASN A 304 13.33 -1.43 17.87
N GLN A 305 13.04 -2.40 18.71
CA GLN A 305 13.05 -2.22 20.17
C GLN A 305 14.44 -1.83 20.69
N GLU A 306 15.50 -2.47 20.18
CA GLU A 306 16.88 -2.10 20.55
C GLU A 306 17.23 -0.69 20.07
N LEU A 307 16.77 -0.30 18.87
CA LEU A 307 16.97 1.04 18.35
C LEU A 307 16.28 2.08 19.22
N VAL A 308 15.00 1.88 19.54
CA VAL A 308 14.20 2.75 20.41
C VAL A 308 14.90 2.94 21.77
N ASN A 309 15.28 1.85 22.43
CA ASN A 309 15.98 1.88 23.71
C ASN A 309 17.29 2.68 23.64
N LYS A 310 18.10 2.49 22.59
CA LYS A 310 19.35 3.25 22.41
C LYS A 310 19.12 4.76 22.22
N ILE A 311 18.09 5.13 21.48
CA ILE A 311 17.75 6.54 21.23
C ILE A 311 17.29 7.22 22.54
N LEU A 312 16.40 6.58 23.29
CA LEU A 312 15.87 7.12 24.53
C LEU A 312 16.94 7.24 25.62
N THR A 313 17.86 6.25 25.70
CA THR A 313 18.94 6.22 26.70
C THR A 313 19.99 7.31 26.44
N LYS A 314 20.31 7.59 25.18
CA LYS A 314 21.38 8.56 24.83
C LYS A 314 20.92 10.00 24.76
N LYS A 315 19.61 10.29 24.78
CA LYS A 315 19.00 11.63 24.67
C LYS A 315 19.55 12.55 23.56
N ALA A 316 20.43 12.05 22.69
CA ALA A 316 20.95 12.78 21.53
C ALA A 316 21.50 11.81 20.47
N LEU A 317 21.15 12.04 19.25
CA LEU A 317 21.86 11.56 18.08
C LEU A 317 23.03 12.50 17.76
#